data_c3bef65c9254404dbed97ba59d2adfd6
#
_entry.id   c3bef65c9254404dbed97ba59d2adfd6
#
_cell.length_a   1.000
_cell.length_b   1.000
_cell.length_c   1.000
_cell.angle_alpha   90.00
_cell.angle_beta   90.00
_cell.angle_gamma   90.00
#
_symmetry.space_group_name_H-M   'P 1'
#
loop_
_entity.id
_entity.type
_entity.pdbx_description
1 polymer ?
#
loop_
_entity_poly.entity_id
_entity_poly.type
_entity_poly.pdbx_seq_one_letter_code
_entity_poly.pdbx_strand_id
1 'polypeptide(L)'
;MMNVIGSILLFLAAACFGCSNAAPTGGIDNTVFETQDKAKFKLETVASGLEVPWGFAWLPNGEMLFTERPGRVRIIEKGKLRAEPVFTVPDVEPSSESGLMDISLHPDFAKNSFVYLAYAYNQDGKRVKVMRYKYEGGKLTEPKAVIENIPSAPNHAGTRARFGPDGKLYVTTGDSTDWNLAQDNNSLAGKTLRLNDDGSVPKDNPFIGKTGYRPEIWTTGHRNPQGLAWQPGSGLMFQTEHGPSGFENRGGGADEVNIVEAGKNYGWPTIYGPKTQAGLEPPLIEYSPACAPASGAFYNGDKLPAFKGNFFLGCLRGARIIRVVLDGRKVVRQENLLEGNLGRIREIGQGPDGFVYFSTSNRDGRGSPASDDDRIMRIVPAN
;
A
#
# COMPACT_ATOMS: atom_id res chain seq x y z
N MET A 1 6.07 -42.61 -66.57
CA MET A 1 4.86 -42.68 -65.76
C MET A 1 5.24 -42.35 -64.34
N MET A 2 5.01 -41.12 -63.92
CA MET A 2 5.38 -40.62 -62.63
C MET A 2 4.09 -40.23 -61.90
N ASN A 3 3.81 -40.90 -60.79
CA ASN A 3 2.66 -40.61 -59.92
C ASN A 3 3.10 -39.52 -58.94
N VAL A 4 2.41 -38.40 -58.95
CA VAL A 4 2.53 -37.31 -57.98
C VAL A 4 1.42 -37.54 -56.94
N ILE A 5 1.80 -37.83 -55.71
CA ILE A 5 0.89 -37.88 -54.54
C ILE A 5 0.91 -36.51 -53.88
N GLY A 6 -0.23 -35.80 -53.99
CA GLY A 6 -0.44 -34.56 -53.34
C GLY A 6 -0.81 -34.73 -51.85
N SER A 7 -0.01 -34.22 -50.94
CA SER A 7 -0.33 -34.14 -49.51
C SER A 7 -1.17 -32.87 -49.24
N ILE A 8 -2.39 -33.10 -48.74
CA ILE A 8 -3.27 -32.04 -48.25
C ILE A 8 -2.88 -31.77 -46.82
N LEU A 9 -2.31 -30.58 -46.53
CA LEU A 9 -2.13 -30.06 -45.19
C LEU A 9 -3.46 -29.45 -44.68
N LEU A 10 -4.05 -30.07 -43.67
CA LEU A 10 -5.17 -29.50 -42.93
C LEU A 10 -4.61 -28.51 -41.91
N PHE A 11 -4.88 -27.21 -42.11
CA PHE A 11 -4.65 -26.18 -41.08
C PHE A 11 -5.82 -26.23 -40.09
N LEU A 12 -5.56 -26.77 -38.87
CA LEU A 12 -6.44 -26.54 -37.72
C LEU A 12 -6.20 -25.11 -37.22
N ALA A 13 -7.17 -24.23 -37.46
CA ALA A 13 -7.22 -22.93 -36.82
C ALA A 13 -7.66 -23.11 -35.34
N ALA A 14 -6.73 -23.00 -34.42
CA ALA A 14 -7.04 -22.88 -33.01
C ALA A 14 -7.64 -21.52 -32.75
N ALA A 15 -8.96 -21.46 -32.52
CA ALA A 15 -9.64 -20.27 -32.04
C ALA A 15 -9.23 -20.02 -30.58
N CYS A 16 -8.31 -19.09 -30.36
CA CYS A 16 -8.07 -18.53 -29.04
C CYS A 16 -9.32 -17.74 -28.62
N PHE A 17 -10.14 -18.30 -27.75
CA PHE A 17 -11.13 -17.54 -26.99
C PHE A 17 -10.37 -16.64 -26.02
N GLY A 18 -10.07 -15.43 -26.43
CA GLY A 18 -9.64 -14.36 -25.54
C GLY A 18 -10.85 -13.97 -24.68
N CYS A 19 -10.88 -14.44 -23.42
CA CYS A 19 -11.75 -13.85 -22.42
C CYS A 19 -11.26 -12.43 -22.15
N SER A 20 -11.79 -11.45 -22.86
CA SER A 20 -11.72 -10.05 -22.49
C SER A 20 -12.65 -9.85 -21.29
N ASN A 21 -12.10 -9.91 -20.08
CA ASN A 21 -12.81 -9.41 -18.90
C ASN A 21 -12.85 -7.87 -18.97
N ALA A 22 -13.78 -7.35 -19.76
CA ALA A 22 -14.17 -5.96 -19.61
C ALA A 22 -14.85 -5.82 -18.25
N ALA A 23 -14.33 -4.93 -17.40
CA ALA A 23 -14.98 -4.59 -16.13
C ALA A 23 -16.41 -4.09 -16.42
N PRO A 24 -17.43 -4.49 -15.64
CA PRO A 24 -18.80 -4.08 -15.86
C PRO A 24 -18.91 -2.56 -15.73
N THR A 25 -19.28 -1.91 -16.84
CA THR A 25 -19.61 -0.49 -16.88
C THR A 25 -20.99 -0.28 -16.25
N GLY A 26 -21.04 0.28 -15.05
CA GLY A 26 -22.26 0.74 -14.39
C GLY A 26 -22.94 -0.34 -13.52
N GLY A 27 -23.13 -0.03 -12.24
CA GLY A 27 -24.01 -0.80 -11.36
C GLY A 27 -23.37 -1.60 -10.24
N ILE A 28 -22.07 -1.50 -10.02
CA ILE A 28 -21.39 -2.24 -8.93
C ILE A 28 -21.92 -1.83 -7.54
N ASP A 29 -22.35 -0.58 -7.36
CA ASP A 29 -22.90 -0.06 -6.11
C ASP A 29 -24.21 -0.77 -5.69
N ASN A 30 -24.90 -1.45 -6.62
CA ASN A 30 -26.12 -2.21 -6.33
C ASN A 30 -25.87 -3.73 -6.17
N THR A 31 -24.64 -4.18 -6.40
CA THR A 31 -24.28 -5.59 -6.30
C THR A 31 -24.13 -5.99 -4.84
N VAL A 32 -24.80 -7.07 -4.44
CA VAL A 32 -24.60 -7.71 -3.13
C VAL A 32 -23.49 -8.74 -3.24
N PHE A 33 -22.47 -8.57 -2.45
CA PHE A 33 -21.38 -9.53 -2.28
C PHE A 33 -21.56 -10.34 -1.01
N GLU A 34 -21.02 -11.53 -0.96
CA GLU A 34 -21.10 -12.43 0.19
C GLU A 34 -19.73 -13.01 0.49
N THR A 35 -19.37 -13.02 1.78
CA THR A 35 -18.15 -13.63 2.29
C THR A 35 -18.32 -15.15 2.47
N GLN A 36 -17.22 -15.89 2.68
CA GLN A 36 -17.28 -17.32 2.98
C GLN A 36 -18.09 -17.64 4.24
N ASP A 37 -18.10 -16.74 5.23
CA ASP A 37 -18.92 -16.84 6.47
C ASP A 37 -20.31 -16.21 6.34
N LYS A 38 -20.77 -16.01 5.10
CA LYS A 38 -22.14 -15.58 4.75
C LYS A 38 -22.51 -14.15 5.15
N ALA A 39 -21.52 -13.33 5.48
CA ALA A 39 -21.77 -11.90 5.68
C ALA A 39 -21.99 -11.21 4.32
N LYS A 40 -23.09 -10.45 4.23
CA LYS A 40 -23.44 -9.74 3.01
C LYS A 40 -23.03 -8.28 3.09
N PHE A 41 -22.51 -7.76 1.99
CA PHE A 41 -22.10 -6.36 1.90
C PHE A 41 -22.35 -5.80 0.51
N LYS A 42 -22.36 -4.47 0.42
CA LYS A 42 -22.41 -3.70 -0.83
C LYS A 42 -21.25 -2.72 -0.88
N LEU A 43 -21.07 -2.13 -2.03
CA LEU A 43 -20.14 -1.03 -2.25
C LEU A 43 -20.91 0.27 -2.40
N GLU A 44 -20.26 1.36 -1.98
CA GLU A 44 -20.69 2.72 -2.27
C GLU A 44 -19.51 3.50 -2.82
N THR A 45 -19.72 4.18 -3.95
CA THR A 45 -18.74 5.10 -4.53
C THR A 45 -18.76 6.41 -3.74
N VAL A 46 -17.61 6.79 -3.19
CA VAL A 46 -17.42 8.01 -2.40
C VAL A 46 -16.91 9.15 -3.28
N ALA A 47 -15.97 8.85 -4.16
CA ALA A 47 -15.45 9.77 -5.18
C ALA A 47 -14.97 8.99 -6.40
N SER A 48 -15.05 9.61 -7.59
CA SER A 48 -14.64 9.02 -8.86
C SER A 48 -13.90 10.04 -9.74
N GLY A 49 -13.31 9.59 -10.85
CA GLY A 49 -12.55 10.47 -11.74
C GLY A 49 -11.24 10.97 -11.13
N LEU A 50 -10.65 10.18 -10.24
CA LEU A 50 -9.41 10.49 -9.55
C LEU A 50 -8.18 10.03 -10.37
N GLU A 51 -7.00 10.47 -9.93
CA GLU A 51 -5.74 10.07 -10.59
C GLU A 51 -4.79 9.41 -9.58
N VAL A 52 -4.89 8.07 -9.50
CA VAL A 52 -4.09 7.24 -8.59
C VAL A 52 -4.16 7.74 -7.14
N PRO A 53 -5.35 7.70 -6.49
CA PRO A 53 -5.48 8.03 -5.07
C PRO A 53 -4.67 7.02 -4.24
N TRP A 54 -3.56 7.54 -3.64
CA TRP A 54 -2.52 6.66 -3.11
C TRP A 54 -2.67 6.38 -1.61
N GLY A 55 -3.00 7.39 -0.82
CA GLY A 55 -3.22 7.29 0.62
C GLY A 55 -4.30 8.25 1.07
N PHE A 56 -4.99 7.95 2.18
CA PHE A 56 -5.99 8.82 2.78
C PHE A 56 -5.90 8.88 4.30
N ALA A 57 -6.38 10.00 4.87
CA ALA A 57 -6.47 10.24 6.30
C ALA A 57 -7.73 11.05 6.62
N TRP A 58 -8.34 10.79 7.78
CA TRP A 58 -9.56 11.49 8.20
C TRP A 58 -9.25 12.59 9.21
N LEU A 59 -9.77 13.78 8.93
CA LEU A 59 -9.80 14.88 9.87
C LEU A 59 -10.76 14.56 11.04
N PRO A 60 -10.59 15.20 12.21
CA PRO A 60 -11.47 14.97 13.36
C PRO A 60 -12.95 15.27 13.11
N ASN A 61 -13.27 16.11 12.13
CA ASN A 61 -14.65 16.41 11.71
C ASN A 61 -15.23 15.38 10.72
N GLY A 62 -14.49 14.29 10.40
CA GLY A 62 -14.91 13.24 9.50
C GLY A 62 -14.66 13.50 8.01
N GLU A 63 -14.08 14.64 7.65
CA GLU A 63 -13.64 14.89 6.28
C GLU A 63 -12.39 14.08 5.94
N MET A 64 -12.23 13.72 4.65
CA MET A 64 -11.12 12.88 4.19
C MET A 64 -10.13 13.69 3.38
N LEU A 65 -8.89 13.79 3.85
CA LEU A 65 -7.75 14.18 3.04
C LEU A 65 -7.21 12.95 2.30
N PHE A 66 -6.82 13.10 1.04
CA PHE A 66 -6.16 12.03 0.29
C PHE A 66 -5.15 12.58 -0.71
N THR A 67 -4.18 11.76 -1.07
CA THR A 67 -3.15 12.09 -2.06
C THR A 67 -3.50 11.53 -3.41
N GLU A 68 -3.18 12.25 -4.45
CA GLU A 68 -3.10 11.73 -5.82
C GLU A 68 -1.63 11.72 -6.25
N ARG A 69 -1.16 10.60 -6.81
CA ARG A 69 0.26 10.38 -7.16
C ARG A 69 0.93 11.52 -7.93
N PRO A 70 0.26 12.25 -8.85
CA PRO A 70 0.86 13.37 -9.54
C PRO A 70 1.28 14.56 -8.65
N GLY A 71 0.87 14.61 -7.37
CA GLY A 71 1.31 15.63 -6.41
C GLY A 71 0.20 16.42 -5.75
N ARG A 72 -1.06 16.07 -5.95
CA ARG A 72 -2.18 16.81 -5.35
C ARG A 72 -2.63 16.19 -4.03
N VAL A 73 -2.82 17.01 -3.02
CA VAL A 73 -3.59 16.67 -1.82
C VAL A 73 -5.02 17.15 -2.03
N ARG A 74 -5.96 16.23 -2.00
CA ARG A 74 -7.38 16.50 -2.22
C ARG A 74 -8.17 16.31 -0.93
N ILE A 75 -9.42 16.77 -0.92
CA ILE A 75 -10.31 16.62 0.23
C ILE A 75 -11.73 16.25 -0.21
N ILE A 76 -12.35 15.35 0.55
CA ILE A 76 -13.79 15.07 0.51
C ILE A 76 -14.40 15.72 1.73
N GLU A 77 -15.19 16.76 1.49
CA GLU A 77 -15.88 17.58 2.50
C GLU A 77 -17.38 17.30 2.45
N LYS A 78 -17.99 16.93 3.58
CA LYS A 78 -19.46 16.65 3.66
C LYS A 78 -19.93 15.66 2.57
N GLY A 79 -19.09 14.64 2.29
CA GLY A 79 -19.37 13.61 1.30
C GLY A 79 -19.22 14.04 -0.16
N LYS A 80 -18.60 15.19 -0.44
CA LYS A 80 -18.35 15.69 -1.81
C LYS A 80 -16.88 16.00 -2.03
N LEU A 81 -16.36 15.59 -3.18
CA LEU A 81 -15.02 15.97 -3.62
C LEU A 81 -14.97 17.47 -3.91
N ARG A 82 -14.07 18.18 -3.24
CA ARG A 82 -13.76 19.59 -3.56
C ARG A 82 -13.04 19.67 -4.91
N ALA A 83 -13.47 20.58 -5.80
CA ALA A 83 -12.87 20.73 -7.12
C ALA A 83 -11.37 21.06 -7.06
N GLU A 84 -11.01 22.06 -6.25
CA GLU A 84 -9.64 22.50 -6.10
C GLU A 84 -8.88 21.68 -5.07
N PRO A 85 -7.59 21.34 -5.30
CA PRO A 85 -6.77 20.66 -4.32
C PRO A 85 -6.55 21.53 -3.07
N VAL A 86 -6.35 20.86 -1.93
CA VAL A 86 -5.89 21.50 -0.69
C VAL A 86 -4.48 22.05 -0.86
N PHE A 87 -3.66 21.27 -1.56
CA PHE A 87 -2.25 21.58 -1.77
C PHE A 87 -1.73 20.83 -3.01
N THR A 88 -0.79 21.44 -3.73
CA THR A 88 0.00 20.78 -4.75
C THR A 88 1.45 20.82 -4.32
N VAL A 89 2.07 19.64 -4.18
CA VAL A 89 3.47 19.51 -3.76
C VAL A 89 4.36 20.05 -4.88
N PRO A 90 5.20 21.07 -4.64
CA PRO A 90 5.89 21.79 -5.71
C PRO A 90 7.06 21.00 -6.34
N ASP A 91 7.68 20.09 -5.58
CA ASP A 91 8.90 19.37 -5.98
C ASP A 91 8.70 17.86 -6.08
N VAL A 92 7.44 17.41 -6.16
CA VAL A 92 7.15 15.99 -6.41
C VAL A 92 7.59 15.60 -7.81
N GLU A 93 8.17 14.40 -7.93
CA GLU A 93 8.56 13.79 -9.21
C GLU A 93 7.86 12.44 -9.42
N PRO A 94 6.66 12.44 -10.02
CA PRO A 94 5.94 11.20 -10.27
C PRO A 94 6.61 10.37 -11.36
N SER A 95 6.79 9.08 -11.09
CA SER A 95 7.40 8.15 -12.05
C SER A 95 7.07 6.71 -11.67
N SER A 96 6.37 6.00 -12.54
CA SER A 96 5.94 4.61 -12.31
C SER A 96 5.16 4.44 -10.98
N GLU A 97 5.73 3.78 -9.98
CA GLU A 97 5.08 3.59 -8.66
C GLU A 97 5.18 4.83 -7.77
N SER A 98 6.24 5.60 -7.93
CA SER A 98 6.57 6.73 -7.07
C SER A 98 5.88 8.03 -7.49
N GLY A 99 5.81 8.99 -6.57
CA GLY A 99 5.19 10.29 -6.73
C GLY A 99 4.77 10.82 -5.36
N LEU A 100 3.65 11.50 -5.24
CA LEU A 100 3.04 11.79 -3.94
C LEU A 100 2.33 10.50 -3.49
N MET A 101 2.87 9.90 -2.44
CA MET A 101 2.44 8.58 -1.97
C MET A 101 1.53 8.71 -0.75
N ASP A 102 2.06 8.70 0.42
CA ASP A 102 1.24 8.60 1.62
C ASP A 102 0.91 9.93 2.30
N ILE A 103 -0.17 9.92 3.07
CA ILE A 103 -0.60 11.00 3.95
C ILE A 103 -0.99 10.44 5.30
N SER A 104 -0.52 11.05 6.38
CA SER A 104 -0.98 10.73 7.73
C SER A 104 -1.15 11.99 8.58
N LEU A 105 -2.03 11.91 9.59
CA LEU A 105 -2.18 12.95 10.59
C LEU A 105 -1.36 12.59 11.83
N HIS A 106 -0.88 13.64 12.51
CA HIS A 106 -0.31 13.45 13.85
C HIS A 106 -1.35 12.89 14.80
N PRO A 107 -1.00 11.98 15.75
CA PRO A 107 -1.95 11.46 16.74
C PRO A 107 -2.67 12.55 17.55
N ASP A 108 -1.98 13.65 17.87
CA ASP A 108 -2.53 14.84 18.53
C ASP A 108 -2.97 15.92 17.53
N PHE A 109 -3.45 15.56 16.34
CA PHE A 109 -3.84 16.51 15.28
C PHE A 109 -4.78 17.62 15.79
N ALA A 110 -5.71 17.28 16.67
CA ALA A 110 -6.63 18.28 17.26
C ALA A 110 -5.90 19.43 18.01
N LYS A 111 -4.64 19.22 18.45
CA LYS A 111 -3.84 20.22 19.14
C LYS A 111 -2.86 20.95 18.22
N ASN A 112 -2.29 20.24 17.25
CA ASN A 112 -1.17 20.74 16.45
C ASN A 112 -1.46 20.91 14.96
N SER A 113 -2.53 20.27 14.45
CA SER A 113 -2.94 20.29 13.04
C SER A 113 -1.87 19.77 12.07
N PHE A 114 -0.95 18.88 12.52
CA PHE A 114 0.13 18.41 11.70
C PHE A 114 -0.30 17.30 10.74
N VAL A 115 0.11 17.44 9.48
CA VAL A 115 -0.07 16.51 8.38
C VAL A 115 1.30 16.12 7.84
N TYR A 116 1.50 14.84 7.57
CA TYR A 116 2.74 14.29 7.02
C TYR A 116 2.47 13.77 5.62
N LEU A 117 3.33 14.15 4.68
CA LEU A 117 3.30 13.71 3.29
C LEU A 117 4.61 12.98 2.97
N ALA A 118 4.49 11.78 2.39
CA ALA A 118 5.63 11.01 1.90
C ALA A 118 5.62 11.05 0.36
N TYR A 119 6.73 11.47 -0.24
CA TYR A 119 6.78 11.61 -1.69
C TYR A 119 8.19 11.51 -2.29
N ALA A 120 8.22 11.16 -3.57
CA ALA A 120 9.43 11.13 -4.38
C ALA A 120 9.77 12.52 -4.95
N TYR A 121 11.04 12.86 -4.96
CA TYR A 121 11.58 14.09 -5.53
C TYR A 121 12.94 13.81 -6.17
N ASN A 122 13.51 14.80 -6.87
CA ASN A 122 14.83 14.71 -7.48
C ASN A 122 15.85 15.59 -6.74
N GLN A 123 16.93 14.96 -6.31
CA GLN A 123 18.10 15.63 -5.78
C GLN A 123 19.32 14.74 -6.04
N ASP A 124 20.05 15.05 -7.12
CA ASP A 124 21.15 14.22 -7.62
C ASP A 124 20.73 12.74 -7.79
N GLY A 125 19.59 12.56 -8.46
CA GLY A 125 18.87 11.30 -8.62
C GLY A 125 17.59 11.22 -7.76
N LYS A 126 16.81 10.20 -8.01
CA LYS A 126 15.53 10.01 -7.35
C LYS A 126 15.71 9.70 -5.86
N ARG A 127 14.96 10.40 -5.03
CA ARG A 127 14.93 10.29 -3.57
C ARG A 127 13.49 10.27 -3.09
N VAL A 128 13.30 9.84 -1.84
CA VAL A 128 12.05 9.96 -1.09
C VAL A 128 12.30 10.77 0.16
N LYS A 129 11.29 11.52 0.57
CA LYS A 129 11.26 12.27 1.82
C LYS A 129 9.89 12.21 2.49
N VAL A 130 9.87 12.50 3.78
CA VAL A 130 8.66 12.79 4.53
C VAL A 130 8.72 14.23 5.01
N MET A 131 7.70 15.00 4.64
CA MET A 131 7.53 16.39 5.05
C MET A 131 6.34 16.52 5.98
N ARG A 132 6.48 17.35 7.01
CA ARG A 132 5.40 17.77 7.89
C ARG A 132 4.90 19.14 7.48
N TYR A 133 3.59 19.29 7.48
CA TYR A 133 2.89 20.55 7.23
C TYR A 133 1.91 20.83 8.37
N LYS A 134 1.45 22.08 8.48
CA LYS A 134 0.32 22.46 9.30
C LYS A 134 -0.93 22.61 8.42
N TYR A 135 -2.02 21.95 8.78
CA TYR A 135 -3.31 22.11 8.13
C TYR A 135 -4.08 23.25 8.79
N GLU A 136 -4.27 24.34 8.06
CA GLU A 136 -4.93 25.53 8.57
C GLU A 136 -5.75 26.22 7.48
N GLY A 137 -7.01 26.55 7.77
CA GLY A 137 -7.89 27.21 6.82
C GLY A 137 -8.11 26.43 5.51
N GLY A 138 -8.08 25.10 5.53
CA GLY A 138 -8.24 24.24 4.36
C GLY A 138 -7.02 24.19 3.44
N LYS A 139 -5.82 24.54 3.95
CA LYS A 139 -4.54 24.55 3.23
C LYS A 139 -3.44 23.90 4.04
N LEU A 140 -2.38 23.44 3.37
CA LEU A 140 -1.14 22.99 4.00
C LEU A 140 -0.11 24.13 3.96
N THR A 141 0.45 24.47 5.12
CA THR A 141 1.43 25.54 5.33
C THR A 141 2.61 25.03 6.17
N GLU A 142 3.59 25.86 6.46
CA GLU A 142 4.72 25.58 7.35
C GLU A 142 5.46 24.25 7.02
N PRO A 143 6.00 24.09 5.80
CA PRO A 143 6.72 22.87 5.42
C PRO A 143 7.96 22.67 6.31
N LYS A 144 8.11 21.46 6.86
CA LYS A 144 9.28 21.04 7.62
C LYS A 144 9.67 19.63 7.21
N ALA A 145 10.96 19.44 6.86
CA ALA A 145 11.48 18.10 6.61
C ALA A 145 11.51 17.28 7.91
N VAL A 146 11.03 16.06 7.83
CA VAL A 146 11.10 15.03 8.90
C VAL A 146 12.24 14.08 8.62
N ILE A 147 12.31 13.57 7.39
CA ILE A 147 13.44 12.78 6.90
C ILE A 147 13.55 12.97 5.39
N GLU A 148 14.78 13.09 4.90
CA GLU A 148 15.09 13.35 3.49
C GLU A 148 16.20 12.42 3.00
N ASN A 149 16.50 12.50 1.72
CA ASN A 149 17.62 11.80 1.08
C ASN A 149 17.57 10.27 1.17
N ILE A 150 16.37 9.70 1.30
CA ILE A 150 16.19 8.25 1.23
C ILE A 150 16.38 7.84 -0.23
N PRO A 151 17.33 6.93 -0.55
CA PRO A 151 17.50 6.45 -1.92
C PRO A 151 16.22 5.85 -2.48
N SER A 152 15.89 6.16 -3.74
CA SER A 152 14.69 5.69 -4.40
C SER A 152 14.90 5.50 -5.90
N ALA A 153 13.96 4.82 -6.53
CA ALA A 153 13.89 4.63 -7.98
C ALA A 153 12.43 4.80 -8.45
N PRO A 154 12.16 4.76 -9.76
CA PRO A 154 10.79 4.77 -10.27
C PRO A 154 9.91 3.64 -9.70
N ASN A 155 10.52 2.47 -9.44
CA ASN A 155 9.92 1.34 -8.75
C ASN A 155 10.61 1.11 -7.41
N HIS A 156 9.97 0.36 -6.51
CA HIS A 156 10.47 0.05 -5.18
C HIS A 156 10.78 1.32 -4.35
N ALA A 157 9.93 2.31 -4.47
CA ALA A 157 10.02 3.50 -3.63
C ALA A 157 9.56 3.19 -2.18
N GLY A 158 8.75 2.16 -2.00
CA GLY A 158 8.08 1.91 -0.72
C GLY A 158 7.00 2.96 -0.51
N THR A 159 6.95 3.60 0.33
CA THR A 159 7.02 4.62 1.37
C THR A 159 5.64 4.80 1.96
N ARG A 160 5.34 4.02 2.97
CA ARG A 160 4.22 4.24 3.88
C ARG A 160 4.73 4.99 5.09
N ALA A 161 4.04 6.04 5.52
CA ALA A 161 4.40 6.83 6.69
C ALA A 161 3.22 6.87 7.67
N ARG A 162 3.30 6.15 8.78
CA ARG A 162 2.20 5.99 9.75
C ARG A 162 2.68 6.13 11.18
N PHE A 163 1.86 6.71 12.03
CA PHE A 163 2.12 6.73 13.47
C PHE A 163 1.71 5.41 14.12
N GLY A 164 2.62 4.85 14.91
CA GLY A 164 2.36 3.67 15.72
C GLY A 164 1.63 4.01 17.02
N PRO A 165 1.16 2.98 17.75
CA PRO A 165 0.50 3.16 19.05
C PRO A 165 1.43 3.77 20.13
N ASP A 166 2.73 3.75 19.91
CA ASP A 166 3.75 4.40 20.74
C ASP A 166 3.96 5.91 20.42
N GLY A 167 3.16 6.45 19.48
CA GLY A 167 3.24 7.83 19.02
C GLY A 167 4.46 8.16 18.17
N LYS A 168 5.21 7.15 17.69
CA LYS A 168 6.34 7.34 16.77
C LYS A 168 5.91 7.20 15.33
N LEU A 169 6.59 7.92 14.46
CA LEU A 169 6.40 7.84 13.01
C LEU A 169 7.25 6.68 12.45
N TYR A 170 6.58 5.71 11.84
CA TYR A 170 7.22 4.64 11.10
C TYR A 170 7.15 4.93 9.61
N VAL A 171 8.27 4.71 8.93
CA VAL A 171 8.39 4.96 7.48
C VAL A 171 8.97 3.71 6.83
N THR A 172 8.24 3.10 5.90
CA THR A 172 8.77 1.99 5.10
C THR A 172 9.48 2.54 3.88
N THR A 173 10.57 1.90 3.47
CA THR A 173 11.37 2.30 2.30
C THR A 173 11.67 1.10 1.43
N GLY A 174 11.59 1.26 0.11
CA GLY A 174 11.98 0.21 -0.83
C GLY A 174 13.51 0.14 -1.02
N ASP A 175 13.97 -0.94 -1.64
CA ASP A 175 15.39 -1.17 -1.95
C ASP A 175 15.91 -0.31 -3.11
N SER A 176 15.09 0.59 -3.66
CA SER A 176 15.47 1.46 -4.78
C SER A 176 15.90 0.70 -6.04
N THR A 177 15.42 -0.54 -6.23
CA THR A 177 15.83 -1.48 -7.28
C THR A 177 17.30 -1.94 -7.23
N ASP A 178 17.99 -1.59 -6.15
CA ASP A 178 19.31 -2.14 -5.78
C ASP A 178 19.14 -2.98 -4.50
N TRP A 179 18.97 -4.27 -4.67
CA TRP A 179 18.73 -5.20 -3.55
C TRP A 179 19.85 -5.23 -2.49
N ASN A 180 21.08 -4.79 -2.84
CA ASN A 180 22.17 -4.73 -1.88
C ASN A 180 21.90 -3.70 -0.77
N LEU A 181 21.16 -2.63 -1.09
CA LEU A 181 20.81 -1.58 -0.13
C LEU A 181 19.95 -2.10 1.01
N ALA A 182 19.18 -3.18 0.81
CA ALA A 182 18.35 -3.76 1.85
C ALA A 182 19.17 -4.32 3.02
N GLN A 183 20.40 -4.80 2.74
CA GLN A 183 21.34 -5.32 3.75
C GLN A 183 22.44 -4.31 4.14
N ASP A 184 22.55 -3.18 3.43
CA ASP A 184 23.48 -2.11 3.82
C ASP A 184 22.88 -1.29 4.97
N ASN A 185 23.46 -1.41 6.15
CA ASN A 185 23.01 -0.74 7.35
C ASN A 185 23.33 0.77 7.39
N ASN A 186 24.15 1.27 6.46
CA ASN A 186 24.41 2.70 6.26
C ASN A 186 23.40 3.35 5.30
N SER A 187 22.58 2.53 4.61
CA SER A 187 21.51 3.00 3.72
C SER A 187 20.16 3.03 4.44
N LEU A 188 19.33 4.01 4.08
CA LEU A 188 17.92 4.07 4.50
C LEU A 188 16.98 3.35 3.53
N ALA A 189 17.47 2.81 2.41
CA ALA A 189 16.69 2.03 1.47
C ALA A 189 16.51 0.58 1.91
N GLY A 190 15.35 -0.03 1.64
CA GLY A 190 15.03 -1.41 2.03
C GLY A 190 14.90 -1.59 3.54
N LYS A 191 14.24 -0.65 4.22
CA LYS A 191 14.13 -0.56 5.68
C LYS A 191 12.70 -0.27 6.12
N THR A 192 12.41 -0.55 7.38
CA THR A 192 11.44 0.20 8.15
C THR A 192 12.20 1.13 9.09
N LEU A 193 11.86 2.41 9.07
CA LEU A 193 12.46 3.45 9.91
C LEU A 193 11.51 3.83 11.03
N ARG A 194 12.04 4.31 12.18
CA ARG A 194 11.23 4.82 13.30
C ARG A 194 11.80 6.14 13.81
N LEU A 195 10.96 7.16 13.86
CA LEU A 195 11.30 8.54 14.14
C LEU A 195 10.34 9.15 15.17
N ASN A 196 10.77 10.19 15.84
CA ASN A 196 9.85 11.10 16.51
C ASN A 196 9.09 11.94 15.46
N ASP A 197 8.04 12.63 15.88
CA ASP A 197 7.18 13.47 15.04
C ASP A 197 7.93 14.64 14.38
N ASP A 198 9.05 15.07 14.95
CA ASP A 198 9.91 16.13 14.46
C ASP A 198 11.08 15.66 13.57
N GLY A 199 11.21 14.35 13.38
CA GLY A 199 12.27 13.70 12.61
C GLY A 199 13.49 13.29 13.42
N SER A 200 13.58 13.67 14.70
CA SER A 200 14.66 13.18 15.57
C SER A 200 14.54 11.69 15.83
N VAL A 201 15.67 11.05 16.13
CA VAL A 201 15.71 9.61 16.36
C VAL A 201 15.33 9.28 17.80
N PRO A 202 14.34 8.36 18.03
CA PRO A 202 14.02 7.89 19.37
C PRO A 202 15.21 7.21 20.05
N LYS A 203 15.43 7.49 21.34
CA LYS A 203 16.57 6.96 22.09
C LYS A 203 16.52 5.43 22.30
N ASP A 204 15.37 4.84 22.14
CA ASP A 204 15.08 3.40 22.27
C ASP A 204 15.04 2.66 20.94
N ASN A 205 15.52 3.27 19.84
CA ASN A 205 15.69 2.56 18.57
C ASN A 205 16.76 1.47 18.69
N PRO A 206 16.58 0.32 18.01
CA PRO A 206 17.39 -0.89 18.26
C PRO A 206 18.86 -0.74 17.84
N PHE A 207 19.19 0.24 17.01
CA PHE A 207 20.55 0.43 16.47
C PHE A 207 21.23 1.72 16.97
N ILE A 208 20.67 2.38 17.98
CA ILE A 208 21.29 3.55 18.62
C ILE A 208 22.69 3.19 19.13
N GLY A 209 23.68 4.01 18.77
CA GLY A 209 25.09 3.82 19.18
C GLY A 209 25.80 2.62 18.56
N LYS A 210 25.13 1.86 17.68
CA LYS A 210 25.73 0.73 16.98
C LYS A 210 26.53 1.20 15.75
N THR A 211 27.84 1.03 15.79
CA THR A 211 28.71 1.40 14.67
C THR A 211 28.30 0.67 13.37
N GLY A 212 28.29 1.41 12.26
CA GLY A 212 27.91 0.87 10.95
C GLY A 212 26.41 0.77 10.71
N TYR A 213 25.58 1.33 11.61
CA TYR A 213 24.13 1.40 11.43
C TYR A 213 23.62 2.84 11.45
N ARG A 214 22.69 3.14 10.57
CA ARG A 214 21.89 4.36 10.67
C ARG A 214 20.93 4.22 11.87
N PRO A 215 20.90 5.20 12.79
CA PRO A 215 20.11 5.11 14.03
C PRO A 215 18.59 5.20 13.80
N GLU A 216 18.15 5.67 12.62
CA GLU A 216 16.74 5.73 12.23
C GLU A 216 16.14 4.35 11.95
N ILE A 217 16.97 3.35 11.70
CA ILE A 217 16.54 2.01 11.28
C ILE A 217 15.81 1.31 12.43
N TRP A 218 14.62 0.78 12.12
CA TRP A 218 13.86 -0.13 12.97
C TRP A 218 14.08 -1.60 12.58
N THR A 219 14.01 -1.88 11.25
CA THR A 219 14.28 -3.21 10.67
C THR A 219 14.97 -3.10 9.33
N THR A 220 15.59 -4.20 8.90
CA THR A 220 16.36 -4.30 7.65
C THR A 220 15.83 -5.43 6.77
N GLY A 221 16.33 -5.52 5.52
CA GLY A 221 16.06 -6.66 4.66
C GLY A 221 14.70 -6.62 3.98
N HIS A 222 14.23 -5.45 3.56
CA HIS A 222 12.98 -5.25 2.85
C HIS A 222 13.21 -4.92 1.37
N ARG A 223 12.31 -5.40 0.49
CA ARG A 223 12.36 -5.11 -0.94
C ARG A 223 11.52 -3.89 -1.33
N ASN A 224 10.20 -3.96 -1.13
CA ASN A 224 9.29 -2.87 -1.50
C ASN A 224 8.02 -2.89 -0.63
N PRO A 225 8.11 -2.51 0.63
CA PRO A 225 6.98 -2.50 1.55
C PRO A 225 6.07 -1.29 1.29
N GLN A 226 4.77 -1.54 1.07
CA GLN A 226 3.79 -0.52 0.72
C GLN A 226 2.62 -0.39 1.72
N GLY A 227 2.48 -1.31 2.66
CA GLY A 227 1.45 -1.27 3.70
C GLY A 227 2.02 -1.38 5.10
N LEU A 228 1.39 -0.70 6.05
CA LEU A 228 1.76 -0.70 7.46
C LEU A 228 0.53 -0.51 8.33
N ALA A 229 0.29 -1.43 9.27
CA ALA A 229 -0.84 -1.39 10.18
C ALA A 229 -0.51 -2.06 11.53
N TRP A 230 -1.23 -1.69 12.58
CA TRP A 230 -1.10 -2.32 13.89
C TRP A 230 -2.35 -3.10 14.25
N GLN A 231 -2.15 -4.34 14.71
CA GLN A 231 -3.24 -5.19 15.15
C GLN A 231 -3.83 -4.64 16.44
N PRO A 232 -5.14 -4.38 16.48
CA PRO A 232 -5.82 -3.94 17.68
C PRO A 232 -5.64 -4.91 18.85
N GLY A 233 -5.42 -4.39 20.06
CA GLY A 233 -5.25 -5.15 21.27
C GLY A 233 -3.84 -5.70 21.51
N SER A 234 -3.19 -6.29 20.49
CA SER A 234 -1.82 -6.81 20.62
C SER A 234 -0.74 -5.76 20.34
N GLY A 235 -1.04 -4.77 19.49
CA GLY A 235 -0.06 -3.79 19.03
C GLY A 235 0.98 -4.35 18.05
N LEU A 236 0.83 -5.58 17.57
CA LEU A 236 1.72 -6.16 16.56
C LEU A 236 1.66 -5.35 15.27
N MET A 237 2.82 -5.01 14.73
CA MET A 237 2.96 -4.27 13.48
C MET A 237 2.98 -5.22 12.29
N PHE A 238 2.04 -5.03 11.37
CA PHE A 238 1.92 -5.78 10.12
C PHE A 238 2.38 -4.92 8.96
N GLN A 239 3.17 -5.49 8.07
CA GLN A 239 3.68 -4.85 6.87
C GLN A 239 3.39 -5.72 5.65
N THR A 240 2.90 -5.11 4.57
CA THR A 240 2.75 -5.77 3.27
C THR A 240 3.93 -5.40 2.38
N GLU A 241 4.42 -6.36 1.60
CA GLU A 241 5.65 -6.18 0.82
C GLU A 241 5.58 -6.91 -0.51
N HIS A 242 6.03 -6.24 -1.60
CA HIS A 242 6.15 -6.88 -2.90
C HIS A 242 7.41 -7.74 -2.97
N GLY A 243 7.23 -9.00 -3.32
CA GLY A 243 8.30 -9.94 -3.63
C GLY A 243 8.89 -9.75 -5.04
N PRO A 244 9.78 -10.67 -5.48
CA PRO A 244 10.36 -10.65 -6.81
C PRO A 244 9.32 -10.58 -7.92
N SER A 245 9.55 -9.71 -8.91
CA SER A 245 8.63 -9.51 -10.04
C SER A 245 8.98 -10.32 -11.28
N GLY A 246 10.01 -11.18 -11.18
CA GLY A 246 10.53 -12.01 -12.27
C GLY A 246 11.65 -11.36 -13.08
N PHE A 247 11.92 -10.07 -12.88
CA PHE A 247 12.99 -9.36 -13.57
C PHE A 247 14.39 -9.60 -12.96
N GLU A 248 14.43 -10.02 -11.71
CA GLU A 248 15.66 -10.23 -10.94
C GLU A 248 16.25 -11.64 -11.13
N ASN A 249 15.82 -12.42 -12.12
CA ASN A 249 16.13 -13.84 -12.28
C ASN A 249 15.80 -14.70 -11.03
N ARG A 250 14.80 -14.29 -10.24
CA ARG A 250 14.42 -14.90 -8.96
C ARG A 250 13.02 -15.55 -8.98
N GLY A 251 12.42 -15.65 -10.16
CA GLY A 251 11.01 -16.04 -10.29
C GLY A 251 10.07 -14.85 -10.02
N GLY A 252 8.77 -15.07 -10.22
CA GLY A 252 7.72 -14.07 -9.93
C GLY A 252 6.81 -14.58 -8.82
N GLY A 253 6.46 -13.74 -7.85
CA GLY A 253 5.65 -14.08 -6.68
C GLY A 253 6.36 -13.75 -5.38
N ALA A 254 6.08 -14.56 -4.34
CA ALA A 254 6.65 -14.39 -3.02
C ALA A 254 6.41 -12.98 -2.44
N ASP A 255 5.23 -12.41 -2.72
CA ASP A 255 4.76 -11.22 -2.00
C ASP A 255 4.45 -11.60 -0.55
N GLU A 256 4.63 -10.67 0.38
CA GLU A 256 4.68 -11.00 1.80
C GLU A 256 3.74 -10.15 2.65
N VAL A 257 3.25 -10.76 3.73
CA VAL A 257 2.79 -10.06 4.92
C VAL A 257 3.73 -10.43 6.07
N ASN A 258 4.37 -9.45 6.64
CA ASN A 258 5.32 -9.59 7.73
C ASN A 258 4.75 -9.07 9.05
N ILE A 259 5.03 -9.73 10.18
CA ILE A 259 4.94 -9.12 11.51
C ILE A 259 6.30 -8.52 11.83
N VAL A 260 6.36 -7.19 11.94
CA VAL A 260 7.62 -6.44 12.01
C VAL A 260 7.99 -6.12 13.45
N GLU A 261 9.16 -6.58 13.88
CA GLU A 261 9.68 -6.43 15.24
C GLU A 261 11.05 -5.74 15.27
N ALA A 262 11.30 -4.96 16.29
CA ALA A 262 12.51 -4.16 16.47
C ALA A 262 13.80 -4.94 16.25
N GLY A 263 14.73 -4.39 15.46
CA GLY A 263 16.07 -4.93 15.27
C GLY A 263 16.15 -6.18 14.39
N LYS A 264 15.03 -6.65 13.83
CA LYS A 264 14.96 -7.84 12.99
C LYS A 264 15.37 -7.55 11.54
N ASN A 265 15.82 -8.62 10.84
CA ASN A 265 16.18 -8.62 9.44
C ASN A 265 15.25 -9.56 8.67
N TYR A 266 14.48 -9.03 7.72
CA TYR A 266 13.49 -9.77 6.92
C TYR A 266 14.09 -10.43 5.68
N GLY A 267 15.40 -10.36 5.55
CA GLY A 267 16.22 -11.26 4.75
C GLY A 267 16.34 -10.97 3.28
N TRP A 268 15.57 -10.04 2.69
CA TRP A 268 15.76 -9.66 1.29
C TRP A 268 17.19 -9.14 1.06
N PRO A 269 17.91 -9.57 0.02
CA PRO A 269 17.54 -10.51 -1.04
C PRO A 269 17.96 -11.97 -0.77
N THR A 270 18.44 -12.30 0.41
CA THR A 270 18.97 -13.64 0.77
C THR A 270 17.83 -14.65 0.89
N ILE A 271 16.77 -14.28 1.63
CA ILE A 271 15.53 -15.07 1.68
C ILE A 271 14.36 -14.25 1.14
N TYR A 272 13.36 -14.92 0.61
CA TYR A 272 12.06 -14.39 0.18
C TYR A 272 11.11 -15.57 0.00
N GLY A 273 9.80 -15.34 0.20
CA GLY A 273 8.79 -16.40 0.15
C GLY A 273 9.04 -17.50 1.16
N PRO A 274 9.00 -18.78 0.77
CA PRO A 274 9.11 -19.91 1.69
C PRO A 274 10.55 -20.17 2.19
N LYS A 275 11.53 -19.41 1.74
CA LYS A 275 12.93 -19.62 2.15
C LYS A 275 13.15 -19.16 3.59
N THR A 276 13.95 -19.92 4.32
CA THR A 276 14.35 -19.61 5.70
C THR A 276 15.85 -19.71 5.87
N GLN A 277 16.39 -18.85 6.74
CA GLN A 277 17.79 -18.89 7.14
C GLN A 277 17.90 -18.41 8.60
N ALA A 278 18.76 -19.03 9.39
CA ALA A 278 18.98 -18.63 10.78
C ALA A 278 19.39 -17.15 10.87
N GLY A 279 18.74 -16.41 11.78
CA GLY A 279 18.96 -14.98 12.00
C GLY A 279 18.19 -14.06 11.03
N LEU A 280 17.41 -14.61 10.11
CA LEU A 280 16.50 -13.88 9.22
C LEU A 280 15.05 -14.27 9.53
N GLU A 281 14.13 -13.30 9.45
CA GLU A 281 12.73 -13.50 9.75
C GLU A 281 11.95 -13.87 8.48
N PRO A 282 11.28 -15.04 8.44
CA PRO A 282 10.40 -15.39 7.33
C PRO A 282 9.07 -14.65 7.42
N PRO A 283 8.34 -14.50 6.30
CA PRO A 283 7.03 -13.86 6.30
C PRO A 283 5.99 -14.68 7.08
N LEU A 284 4.97 -13.98 7.63
CA LEU A 284 3.77 -14.61 8.19
C LEU A 284 2.92 -15.26 7.09
N ILE A 285 2.82 -14.58 5.95
CA ILE A 285 2.04 -15.03 4.78
C ILE A 285 2.87 -14.75 3.53
N GLU A 286 2.82 -15.68 2.60
CA GLU A 286 3.43 -15.55 1.28
C GLU A 286 2.38 -15.72 0.19
N TYR A 287 2.48 -14.93 -0.88
CA TYR A 287 1.60 -15.00 -2.04
C TYR A 287 2.39 -15.30 -3.32
N SER A 288 2.15 -16.50 -3.86
CA SER A 288 2.59 -16.89 -5.20
C SER A 288 1.42 -17.55 -5.93
N PRO A 289 1.02 -17.05 -7.09
CA PRO A 289 1.63 -15.94 -7.86
C PRO A 289 1.46 -14.59 -7.20
N ALA A 290 2.30 -13.62 -7.60
CA ALA A 290 2.29 -12.26 -7.08
C ALA A 290 0.90 -11.60 -7.13
N CYS A 291 0.46 -11.03 -6.02
CA CYS A 291 -0.72 -10.18 -5.93
C CYS A 291 -0.40 -8.68 -5.90
N ALA A 292 0.87 -8.31 -5.67
CA ALA A 292 1.36 -6.95 -5.44
C ALA A 292 0.56 -6.24 -4.34
N PRO A 293 0.75 -6.66 -3.06
CA PRO A 293 -0.01 -6.12 -1.94
C PRO A 293 0.38 -4.67 -1.68
N ALA A 294 -0.58 -3.76 -1.73
CA ALA A 294 -0.36 -2.34 -1.49
C ALA A 294 -0.57 -2.00 0.00
N SER A 295 -1.59 -1.23 0.33
CA SER A 295 -1.91 -0.92 1.72
C SER A 295 -2.54 -2.11 2.45
N GLY A 296 -2.42 -2.11 3.78
CA GLY A 296 -3.15 -3.02 4.65
C GLY A 296 -3.70 -2.30 5.87
N ALA A 297 -4.85 -2.77 6.39
CA ALA A 297 -5.50 -2.22 7.56
C ALA A 297 -6.23 -3.29 8.36
N PHE A 298 -6.28 -3.11 9.68
CA PHE A 298 -7.18 -3.84 10.54
C PHE A 298 -8.54 -3.13 10.60
N TYR A 299 -9.61 -3.90 10.58
CA TYR A 299 -10.93 -3.40 10.85
C TYR A 299 -11.32 -3.66 12.31
N ASN A 300 -11.67 -2.60 13.03
CA ASN A 300 -12.08 -2.68 14.44
C ASN A 300 -13.44 -2.01 14.72
N GLY A 301 -14.21 -1.70 13.65
CA GLY A 301 -15.54 -1.11 13.76
C GLY A 301 -16.62 -2.14 14.08
N ASP A 302 -17.82 -1.65 14.38
CA ASP A 302 -19.00 -2.48 14.71
C ASP A 302 -20.04 -2.53 13.58
N LYS A 303 -19.83 -1.75 12.48
CA LYS A 303 -20.78 -1.70 11.35
C LYS A 303 -20.74 -2.96 10.48
N LEU A 304 -19.62 -3.66 10.47
CA LEU A 304 -19.41 -4.91 9.75
C LEU A 304 -18.89 -5.97 10.75
N PRO A 305 -19.75 -6.54 11.61
CA PRO A 305 -19.32 -7.39 12.73
C PRO A 305 -18.47 -8.60 12.30
N ALA A 306 -18.76 -9.20 11.14
CA ALA A 306 -18.00 -10.32 10.59
C ALA A 306 -16.55 -9.95 10.20
N PHE A 307 -16.25 -8.66 10.06
CA PHE A 307 -14.94 -8.14 9.70
C PHE A 307 -14.07 -7.74 10.90
N LYS A 308 -14.68 -7.66 12.09
CA LYS A 308 -14.01 -7.17 13.29
C LYS A 308 -12.77 -8.00 13.65
N GLY A 309 -11.65 -7.32 13.87
CA GLY A 309 -10.34 -7.92 14.16
C GLY A 309 -9.62 -8.50 12.94
N ASN A 310 -10.21 -8.47 11.74
CA ASN A 310 -9.56 -9.01 10.56
C ASN A 310 -8.62 -7.98 9.92
N PHE A 311 -7.57 -8.50 9.28
CA PHE A 311 -6.66 -7.73 8.47
C PHE A 311 -7.09 -7.77 7.00
N PHE A 312 -7.09 -6.63 6.35
CA PHE A 312 -7.42 -6.47 4.94
C PHE A 312 -6.23 -5.90 4.20
N LEU A 313 -5.95 -6.40 3.00
CA LEU A 313 -4.94 -5.82 2.13
C LEU A 313 -5.48 -5.68 0.70
N GLY A 314 -5.13 -4.56 0.07
CA GLY A 314 -5.44 -4.29 -1.32
C GLY A 314 -4.36 -4.88 -2.23
N CYS A 315 -4.76 -5.51 -3.33
CA CYS A 315 -3.85 -6.11 -4.29
C CYS A 315 -3.89 -5.37 -5.62
N LEU A 316 -2.73 -4.87 -6.06
CA LEU A 316 -2.61 -4.16 -7.34
C LEU A 316 -2.66 -5.14 -8.51
N ARG A 317 -1.75 -6.11 -8.57
CA ARG A 317 -1.68 -7.12 -9.64
C ARG A 317 -2.79 -8.15 -9.51
N GLY A 318 -3.12 -8.52 -8.28
CA GLY A 318 -4.18 -9.49 -7.99
C GLY A 318 -5.60 -8.96 -8.17
N ALA A 319 -5.77 -7.64 -8.35
CA ALA A 319 -7.06 -6.96 -8.60
C ALA A 319 -8.17 -7.41 -7.64
N ARG A 320 -7.88 -7.40 -6.33
CA ARG A 320 -8.79 -7.87 -5.26
C ARG A 320 -8.42 -7.26 -3.92
N ILE A 321 -9.30 -7.42 -2.96
CA ILE A 321 -9.00 -7.28 -1.53
C ILE A 321 -8.85 -8.68 -0.95
N ILE A 322 -7.80 -8.92 -0.16
CA ILE A 322 -7.66 -10.14 0.62
C ILE A 322 -8.08 -9.84 2.06
N ARG A 323 -9.03 -10.60 2.59
CA ARG A 323 -9.40 -10.62 4.00
C ARG A 323 -8.63 -11.74 4.70
N VAL A 324 -7.91 -11.42 5.75
CA VAL A 324 -7.16 -12.36 6.59
C VAL A 324 -7.79 -12.39 7.97
N VAL A 325 -8.29 -13.55 8.36
CA VAL A 325 -8.81 -13.81 9.71
C VAL A 325 -7.66 -14.34 10.56
N LEU A 326 -7.41 -13.69 11.69
CA LEU A 326 -6.28 -13.97 12.57
C LEU A 326 -6.76 -14.36 13.97
N ASP A 327 -6.00 -15.25 14.61
CA ASP A 327 -6.01 -15.50 16.05
C ASP A 327 -4.61 -15.20 16.59
N GLY A 328 -4.44 -14.00 17.15
CA GLY A 328 -3.13 -13.46 17.49
C GLY A 328 -2.21 -13.40 16.25
N ARG A 329 -1.12 -14.17 16.28
CA ARG A 329 -0.18 -14.30 15.13
C ARG A 329 -0.58 -15.39 14.14
N LYS A 330 -1.57 -16.22 14.45
CA LYS A 330 -1.96 -17.36 13.62
C LYS A 330 -2.96 -16.94 12.55
N VAL A 331 -2.65 -17.24 11.29
CA VAL A 331 -3.61 -17.12 10.19
C VAL A 331 -4.61 -18.28 10.29
N VAL A 332 -5.86 -17.94 10.51
CA VAL A 332 -6.97 -18.93 10.59
C VAL A 332 -7.56 -19.19 9.22
N ARG A 333 -7.77 -18.12 8.44
CA ARG A 333 -8.40 -18.19 7.13
C ARG A 333 -8.03 -16.98 6.29
N GLN A 334 -8.03 -17.16 4.99
CA GLN A 334 -7.94 -16.08 4.00
C GLN A 334 -9.05 -16.23 2.97
N GLU A 335 -9.56 -15.11 2.46
CA GLU A 335 -10.51 -15.09 1.35
C GLU A 335 -10.29 -13.88 0.45
N ASN A 336 -10.57 -14.07 -0.85
CA ASN A 336 -10.56 -12.98 -1.82
C ASN A 336 -11.93 -12.31 -1.85
N LEU A 337 -11.94 -10.99 -1.72
CA LEU A 337 -13.11 -10.15 -1.91
C LEU A 337 -12.92 -9.32 -3.17
N LEU A 338 -14.01 -9.11 -3.94
CA LEU A 338 -14.06 -8.23 -5.11
C LEU A 338 -13.08 -8.61 -6.24
N GLU A 339 -12.69 -9.87 -6.32
CA GLU A 339 -11.71 -10.34 -7.32
C GLU A 339 -12.19 -10.07 -8.76
N GLY A 340 -11.37 -9.32 -9.53
CA GLY A 340 -11.67 -8.96 -10.91
C GLY A 340 -12.73 -7.89 -11.13
N ASN A 341 -13.41 -7.40 -10.07
CA ASN A 341 -14.53 -6.48 -10.22
C ASN A 341 -14.12 -5.00 -10.41
N LEU A 342 -13.02 -4.58 -9.78
CA LEU A 342 -12.64 -3.17 -9.67
C LEU A 342 -11.23 -2.88 -10.18
N GLY A 343 -10.51 -3.91 -10.65
CA GLY A 343 -9.11 -3.77 -11.04
C GLY A 343 -8.20 -3.62 -9.82
N ARG A 344 -7.19 -2.78 -9.94
CA ARG A 344 -6.08 -2.60 -8.99
C ARG A 344 -6.54 -1.86 -7.74
N ILE A 345 -6.36 -2.47 -6.56
CA ILE A 345 -6.70 -1.88 -5.26
C ILE A 345 -5.43 -1.40 -4.58
N ARG A 346 -5.38 -0.12 -4.18
CA ARG A 346 -4.18 0.50 -3.60
C ARG A 346 -4.31 0.79 -2.12
N GLU A 347 -5.16 1.69 -1.71
CA GLU A 347 -5.33 2.03 -0.29
C GLU A 347 -6.50 1.25 0.30
N ILE A 348 -6.37 0.89 1.57
CA ILE A 348 -7.47 0.34 2.35
C ILE A 348 -7.37 0.85 3.79
N GLY A 349 -8.50 1.17 4.42
CA GLY A 349 -8.53 1.66 5.79
C GLY A 349 -9.94 1.71 6.35
N GLN A 350 -10.06 1.89 7.66
CA GLN A 350 -11.33 2.08 8.33
C GLN A 350 -11.64 3.59 8.44
N GLY A 351 -12.83 3.99 8.03
CA GLY A 351 -13.32 5.35 8.22
C GLY A 351 -13.88 5.61 9.62
N PRO A 352 -14.03 6.88 10.02
CA PRO A 352 -14.59 7.27 11.32
C PRO A 352 -16.07 6.88 11.47
N ASP A 353 -16.77 6.66 10.36
CA ASP A 353 -18.14 6.14 10.30
C ASP A 353 -18.23 4.63 10.54
N GLY A 354 -17.10 3.95 10.70
CA GLY A 354 -17.01 2.54 10.98
C GLY A 354 -17.11 1.63 9.74
N PHE A 355 -16.97 2.16 8.53
CA PHE A 355 -16.90 1.37 7.31
C PHE A 355 -15.46 1.15 6.83
N VAL A 356 -15.26 0.15 5.96
CA VAL A 356 -13.99 -0.09 5.28
C VAL A 356 -13.97 0.71 3.99
N TYR A 357 -12.98 1.58 3.85
CA TYR A 357 -12.72 2.35 2.64
C TYR A 357 -11.54 1.77 1.86
N PHE A 358 -11.57 1.93 0.55
CA PHE A 358 -10.46 1.55 -0.31
C PHE A 358 -10.41 2.43 -1.56
N SER A 359 -9.25 2.49 -2.20
CA SER A 359 -9.07 3.18 -3.47
C SER A 359 -8.66 2.24 -4.60
N THR A 360 -9.06 2.57 -5.84
CA THR A 360 -8.55 1.93 -7.05
C THR A 360 -7.31 2.64 -7.57
N SER A 361 -6.54 1.98 -8.44
CA SER A 361 -5.29 2.49 -9.03
C SER A 361 -5.14 2.01 -10.48
N ASN A 362 -6.21 2.14 -11.28
CA ASN A 362 -6.26 1.63 -12.64
C ASN A 362 -5.54 2.56 -13.63
N ARG A 363 -5.38 3.86 -13.27
CA ARG A 363 -4.64 4.87 -14.03
C ARG A 363 -3.14 4.94 -13.74
N ASP A 364 -2.59 3.95 -13.01
CA ASP A 364 -1.17 3.94 -12.63
C ASP A 364 -0.20 3.54 -13.77
N GLY A 365 -0.72 3.26 -14.94
CA GLY A 365 0.02 2.83 -16.14
C GLY A 365 0.16 1.30 -16.28
N ARG A 366 -0.40 0.53 -15.33
CA ARG A 366 -0.40 -0.95 -15.33
C ARG A 366 -1.80 -1.54 -15.25
N GLY A 367 -2.81 -0.70 -15.08
CA GLY A 367 -4.23 -1.08 -15.07
C GLY A 367 -4.91 -0.81 -16.39
N SER A 368 -6.20 -1.16 -16.45
CA SER A 368 -7.10 -0.85 -17.57
C SER A 368 -8.24 0.01 -17.02
N PRO A 369 -8.09 1.35 -17.01
CA PRO A 369 -9.06 2.22 -16.36
C PRO A 369 -10.40 2.27 -17.11
N ALA A 370 -11.50 2.22 -16.35
CA ALA A 370 -12.82 2.60 -16.81
C ALA A 370 -12.93 4.14 -16.89
N SER A 371 -14.01 4.65 -17.48
CA SER A 371 -14.20 6.09 -17.67
C SER A 371 -14.27 6.86 -16.34
N ASP A 372 -14.81 6.24 -15.29
CA ASP A 372 -15.01 6.79 -13.95
C ASP A 372 -13.88 6.45 -12.96
N ASP A 373 -12.85 5.71 -13.40
CA ASP A 373 -11.65 5.43 -12.57
C ASP A 373 -10.77 6.70 -12.44
N ASP A 374 -9.90 6.80 -11.43
CA ASP A 374 -9.87 5.95 -10.24
C ASP A 374 -10.92 6.40 -9.25
N ARG A 375 -11.21 5.53 -8.29
CA ARG A 375 -12.30 5.74 -7.33
C ARG A 375 -11.83 5.55 -5.88
N ILE A 376 -12.48 6.26 -4.96
CA ILE A 376 -12.52 5.91 -3.54
C ILE A 376 -13.91 5.33 -3.28
N MET A 377 -13.96 4.16 -2.68
CA MET A 377 -15.16 3.40 -2.39
C MET A 377 -15.20 2.96 -0.94
N ARG A 378 -16.37 2.56 -0.43
CA ARG A 378 -16.51 1.94 0.89
C ARG A 378 -17.39 0.70 0.85
N ILE A 379 -17.08 -0.21 1.76
CA ILE A 379 -17.86 -1.43 2.01
C ILE A 379 -18.89 -1.10 3.10
N VAL A 380 -20.17 -1.36 2.80
CA VAL A 380 -21.30 -1.15 3.72
C VAL A 380 -22.10 -2.45 3.87
N PRO A 381 -22.86 -2.66 4.97
CA PRO A 381 -23.75 -3.80 5.10
C PRO A 381 -24.76 -3.86 3.94
N ALA A 382 -25.03 -5.05 3.42
CA ALA A 382 -26.20 -5.30 2.59
C ALA A 382 -27.36 -5.70 3.52
N ASN A 383 -28.32 -4.81 3.68
CA ASN A 383 -29.56 -5.09 4.41
C ASN A 383 -30.42 -6.09 3.62
#